data_3a74b46bfc8f86a4d68841f4a19da66f
#
_entry.id   3a74b46bfc8f86a4d68841f4a19da66f
#
_cell.length_a   1.000
_cell.length_b   1.000
_cell.length_c   1.000
_cell.angle_alpha   90.00
_cell.angle_beta   90.00
_cell.angle_gamma   90.00
#
_symmetry.space_group_name_H-M   'P 1'
#
loop_
_entity.id
_entity.type
_entity.pdbx_description
1 polymer ?
#
loop_
_entity_poly.entity_id
_entity_poly.type
_entity_poly.pdbx_seq_one_letter_code
_entity_poly.pdbx_strand_id
1 'polypeptide(L)'
;PSVAEKYLRNFGYSKIMVGSMAPVALASSIEYLAGEILDNASIFAKQKKRVRITIRDLEVGVRTDSEINSFFVDNNISFLGGGVIPYIHPSLLVKKVRRRKSQKSSTTRAHRFRPGTVSIREIRRFQKSFNCLTLSKFPFEKFTRLIITNLTGNDIKIKISKNVFLTLQYFVEQSVVDLLRKSYMVAIHSGRVKLT
;
A
#
# COMPACT_ATOMS: atom_id res chain seq x y z
N PRO A 1 -5.86 13.70 -4.90
CA PRO A 1 -4.91 14.72 -4.47
C PRO A 1 -5.03 15.09 -2.98
N SER A 2 -6.23 15.36 -2.44
CA SER A 2 -6.41 15.76 -1.03
C SER A 2 -5.92 14.71 -0.02
N VAL A 3 -6.12 13.43 -0.29
CA VAL A 3 -5.63 12.33 0.56
C VAL A 3 -4.10 12.23 0.45
N ALA A 4 -3.54 12.37 -0.75
CA ALA A 4 -2.10 12.38 -0.97
C ALA A 4 -1.43 13.59 -0.29
N GLU A 5 -2.06 14.76 -0.32
CA GLU A 5 -1.58 15.95 0.40
C GLU A 5 -1.56 15.73 1.92
N LYS A 6 -2.63 15.14 2.47
CA LYS A 6 -2.70 14.79 3.89
C LYS A 6 -1.62 13.78 4.27
N TYR A 7 -1.35 12.81 3.41
CA TYR A 7 -0.30 11.82 3.60
C TYR A 7 1.08 12.47 3.65
N LEU A 8 1.40 13.33 2.67
CA LEU A 8 2.66 14.07 2.61
C LEU A 8 2.90 14.96 3.85
N ARG A 9 1.87 15.64 4.33
CA ARG A 9 1.97 16.49 5.54
C ARG A 9 2.19 15.69 6.83
N ASN A 10 1.66 14.46 6.89
CA ASN A 10 1.74 13.60 8.08
C ASN A 10 3.01 12.74 8.11
N PHE A 11 3.80 12.71 7.04
CA PHE A 11 4.97 11.83 6.90
C PHE A 11 6.17 12.20 7.81
N GLY A 12 5.99 13.09 8.77
CA GLY A 12 6.86 13.20 9.95
C GLY A 12 8.12 14.05 9.81
N TYR A 13 8.37 14.65 8.67
CA TYR A 13 9.48 15.59 8.52
C TYR A 13 8.95 17.03 8.70
N SER A 14 8.85 17.47 9.93
CA SER A 14 8.22 18.72 10.35
C SER A 14 8.80 20.03 9.73
N LYS A 15 9.86 19.94 8.96
CA LYS A 15 10.50 21.08 8.31
C LYS A 15 10.42 21.09 6.78
N ILE A 16 9.78 20.09 6.16
CA ILE A 16 9.71 20.02 4.70
C ILE A 16 8.41 20.66 4.22
N MET A 17 8.55 21.66 3.38
CA MET A 17 7.41 22.21 2.65
C MET A 17 7.10 21.34 1.45
N VAL A 18 5.81 21.12 1.19
CA VAL A 18 5.31 20.34 0.06
C VAL A 18 4.86 21.28 -1.05
N GLY A 19 5.34 21.06 -2.27
CA GLY A 19 4.92 21.80 -3.45
C GLY A 19 3.45 21.52 -3.80
N SER A 20 2.77 22.45 -4.44
CA SER A 20 1.35 22.30 -4.81
C SER A 20 1.10 21.14 -5.78
N MET A 21 2.07 20.81 -6.64
CA MET A 21 1.97 19.74 -7.63
C MET A 21 2.38 18.37 -7.07
N ALA A 22 3.14 18.30 -5.97
CA ALA A 22 3.61 17.05 -5.40
C ALA A 22 2.48 16.09 -4.98
N PRO A 23 1.36 16.52 -4.39
CA PRO A 23 0.23 15.64 -4.11
C PRO A 23 -0.45 15.07 -5.36
N VAL A 24 -0.44 15.82 -6.48
CA VAL A 24 -1.00 15.37 -7.76
C VAL A 24 -0.10 14.30 -8.37
N ALA A 25 1.21 14.54 -8.41
CA ALA A 25 2.20 13.58 -8.90
C ALA A 25 2.18 12.29 -8.07
N LEU A 26 2.07 12.40 -6.73
CA LEU A 26 1.96 11.23 -5.87
C LEU A 26 0.66 10.45 -6.12
N ALA A 27 -0.46 11.14 -6.31
CA ALA A 27 -1.73 10.48 -6.60
C ALA A 27 -1.71 9.73 -7.93
N SER A 28 -1.12 10.31 -8.98
CA SER A 28 -0.98 9.66 -10.29
C SER A 28 -0.03 8.45 -10.24
N SER A 29 1.05 8.52 -9.46
CA SER A 29 1.95 7.39 -9.25
C SER A 29 1.25 6.21 -8.54
N ILE A 30 0.42 6.50 -7.54
CA ILE A 30 -0.39 5.49 -6.84
C ILE A 30 -1.39 4.84 -7.81
N GLU A 31 -2.04 5.64 -8.64
CA GLU A 31 -3.02 5.17 -9.63
C GLU A 31 -2.36 4.26 -10.66
N TYR A 32 -1.22 4.66 -11.19
CA TYR A 32 -0.45 3.88 -12.15
C TYR A 32 -0.02 2.52 -11.58
N LEU A 33 0.61 2.50 -10.40
CA LEU A 33 1.07 1.27 -9.76
C LEU A 33 -0.10 0.31 -9.45
N ALA A 34 -1.19 0.84 -8.91
CA ALA A 34 -2.36 0.02 -8.60
C ALA A 34 -3.01 -0.52 -9.88
N GLY A 35 -3.05 0.28 -10.94
CA GLY A 35 -3.57 -0.10 -12.25
C GLY A 35 -2.77 -1.24 -12.87
N GLU A 36 -1.46 -1.11 -12.93
CA GLU A 36 -0.55 -2.10 -13.52
C GLU A 36 -0.66 -3.47 -12.83
N ILE A 37 -0.62 -3.47 -11.50
CA ILE A 37 -0.76 -4.71 -10.72
C ILE A 37 -2.13 -5.37 -10.94
N LEU A 38 -3.19 -4.57 -10.99
CA LEU A 38 -4.54 -5.08 -11.18
C LEU A 38 -4.78 -5.58 -12.59
N ASP A 39 -4.18 -4.94 -13.59
CA ASP A 39 -4.28 -5.39 -14.97
C ASP A 39 -3.60 -6.75 -15.14
N ASN A 40 -2.36 -6.89 -14.71
CA ASN A 40 -1.66 -8.16 -14.70
C ASN A 40 -2.45 -9.26 -13.96
N ALA A 41 -2.97 -8.96 -12.77
CA ALA A 41 -3.78 -9.90 -12.01
C ALA A 41 -5.10 -10.27 -12.71
N SER A 42 -5.72 -9.33 -13.43
CA SER A 42 -6.95 -9.57 -14.21
C SER A 42 -6.71 -10.54 -15.37
N ILE A 43 -5.58 -10.39 -16.07
CA ILE A 43 -5.16 -11.28 -17.16
C ILE A 43 -5.04 -12.72 -16.63
N PHE A 44 -4.37 -12.93 -15.49
CA PHE A 44 -4.23 -14.25 -14.88
C PHE A 44 -5.56 -14.83 -14.40
N ALA A 45 -6.45 -14.03 -13.84
CA ALA A 45 -7.78 -14.48 -13.46
C ALA A 45 -8.59 -14.94 -14.67
N LYS A 46 -8.53 -14.18 -15.78
CA LYS A 46 -9.17 -14.52 -17.06
C LYS A 46 -8.61 -15.82 -17.67
N GLN A 47 -7.27 -15.98 -17.71
CA GLN A 47 -6.61 -17.19 -18.21
C GLN A 47 -7.08 -18.45 -17.46
N LYS A 48 -7.31 -18.33 -16.14
CA LYS A 48 -7.85 -19.41 -15.30
C LYS A 48 -9.37 -19.50 -15.32
N LYS A 49 -10.05 -18.79 -16.23
CA LYS A 49 -11.51 -18.73 -16.38
C LYS A 49 -12.23 -18.37 -15.07
N ARG A 50 -11.62 -17.50 -14.24
CA ARG A 50 -12.18 -17.03 -12.98
C ARG A 50 -12.66 -15.59 -13.09
N VAL A 51 -13.82 -15.31 -12.48
CA VAL A 51 -14.40 -13.97 -12.40
C VAL A 51 -13.89 -13.20 -11.18
N ARG A 52 -13.16 -13.86 -10.28
CA ARG A 52 -12.71 -13.25 -9.02
C ARG A 52 -11.19 -13.20 -8.96
N ILE A 53 -10.64 -12.00 -8.77
CA ILE A 53 -9.22 -11.79 -8.48
C ILE A 53 -8.93 -12.19 -7.03
N THR A 54 -7.88 -12.99 -6.85
CA THR A 54 -7.38 -13.46 -5.55
C THR A 54 -5.98 -12.93 -5.30
N ILE A 55 -5.48 -13.04 -4.06
CA ILE A 55 -4.10 -12.64 -3.71
C ILE A 55 -3.08 -13.43 -4.54
N ARG A 56 -3.39 -14.69 -4.88
CA ARG A 56 -2.53 -15.50 -5.75
C ARG A 56 -2.36 -14.90 -7.13
N ASP A 57 -3.41 -14.30 -7.69
CA ASP A 57 -3.35 -13.66 -9.00
C ASP A 57 -2.52 -12.37 -8.95
N LEU A 58 -2.59 -11.62 -7.85
CA LEU A 58 -1.70 -10.48 -7.60
C LEU A 58 -0.22 -10.93 -7.53
N GLU A 59 0.08 -11.96 -6.73
CA GLU A 59 1.45 -12.46 -6.58
C GLU A 59 2.06 -12.91 -7.90
N VAL A 60 1.27 -13.67 -8.70
CA VAL A 60 1.74 -14.14 -10.00
C VAL A 60 1.89 -12.96 -10.98
N GLY A 61 0.93 -12.01 -10.98
CA GLY A 61 0.98 -10.83 -11.83
C GLY A 61 2.23 -9.98 -11.58
N VAL A 62 2.52 -9.72 -10.31
CA VAL A 62 3.72 -8.98 -9.89
C VAL A 62 5.01 -9.71 -10.30
N ARG A 63 5.06 -11.05 -10.14
CA ARG A 63 6.27 -11.83 -10.48
C ARG A 63 6.52 -11.96 -11.97
N THR A 64 5.50 -11.76 -12.79
CA THR A 64 5.63 -11.81 -14.25
C THR A 64 6.18 -10.50 -14.81
N ASP A 65 5.90 -9.38 -14.17
CA ASP A 65 6.44 -8.08 -14.54
C ASP A 65 7.83 -7.90 -13.95
N SER A 66 8.84 -7.67 -14.81
CA SER A 66 10.24 -7.55 -14.40
C SER A 66 10.52 -6.32 -13.55
N GLU A 67 9.86 -5.19 -13.84
CA GLU A 67 10.07 -3.91 -13.13
C GLU A 67 9.44 -3.96 -11.74
N ILE A 68 8.18 -4.39 -11.66
CA ILE A 68 7.48 -4.53 -10.39
C ILE A 68 8.13 -5.62 -9.54
N ASN A 69 8.55 -6.74 -10.17
CA ASN A 69 9.23 -7.81 -9.45
C ASN A 69 10.57 -7.36 -8.85
N SER A 70 11.38 -6.58 -9.57
CA SER A 70 12.63 -6.04 -9.03
C SER A 70 12.38 -5.18 -7.77
N PHE A 71 11.36 -4.32 -7.82
CA PHE A 71 10.96 -3.52 -6.68
C PHE A 71 10.54 -4.38 -5.47
N PHE A 72 9.84 -5.51 -5.70
CA PHE A 72 9.44 -6.45 -4.64
C PHE A 72 10.64 -7.17 -4.02
N VAL A 73 11.60 -7.58 -4.86
CA VAL A 73 12.82 -8.24 -4.40
C VAL A 73 13.70 -7.29 -3.60
N ASP A 74 13.92 -6.08 -4.10
CA ASP A 74 14.78 -5.07 -3.46
C ASP A 74 14.25 -4.62 -2.10
N ASN A 75 12.92 -4.55 -1.96
CA ASN A 75 12.28 -4.15 -0.70
C ASN A 75 11.86 -5.36 0.17
N ASN A 76 12.20 -6.60 -0.20
CA ASN A 76 11.80 -7.83 0.49
C ASN A 76 10.28 -7.92 0.74
N ILE A 77 9.49 -7.48 -0.23
CA ILE A 77 8.02 -7.49 -0.14
C ILE A 77 7.48 -8.83 -0.64
N SER A 78 6.53 -9.41 0.10
CA SER A 78 5.77 -10.59 -0.32
C SER A 78 4.32 -10.48 0.13
N PHE A 79 3.41 -11.00 -0.67
CA PHE A 79 1.99 -11.00 -0.31
C PHE A 79 1.64 -12.16 0.62
N LEU A 80 1.22 -11.83 1.83
CA LEU A 80 0.75 -12.83 2.78
C LEU A 80 -0.55 -13.49 2.26
N GLY A 81 -0.49 -14.78 1.97
CA GLY A 81 -1.60 -15.53 1.38
C GLY A 81 -1.54 -15.67 -0.15
N GLY A 82 -0.51 -15.14 -0.81
CA GLY A 82 -0.24 -15.30 -2.24
C GLY A 82 0.20 -16.72 -2.64
N GLY A 83 0.44 -17.60 -1.66
CA GLY A 83 0.93 -18.95 -1.89
C GLY A 83 2.45 -19.01 -2.03
N VAL A 84 2.95 -20.08 -2.63
CA VAL A 84 4.39 -20.29 -2.80
C VAL A 84 4.92 -19.38 -3.91
N ILE A 85 5.98 -18.63 -3.61
CA ILE A 85 6.70 -17.87 -4.64
C ILE A 85 7.42 -18.89 -5.53
N PRO A 86 7.20 -18.87 -6.84
CA PRO A 86 7.96 -19.74 -7.74
C PRO A 86 9.46 -19.41 -7.59
N TYR A 87 10.29 -20.44 -7.40
CA TYR A 87 11.75 -20.33 -7.28
C TYR A 87 12.33 -19.92 -5.91
N ILE A 88 11.62 -20.11 -4.78
CA ILE A 88 12.24 -19.94 -3.46
C ILE A 88 13.13 -21.14 -3.14
N HIS A 89 14.38 -20.83 -2.77
CA HIS A 89 15.30 -21.85 -2.29
C HIS A 89 14.81 -22.44 -0.94
N PRO A 90 14.84 -23.79 -0.73
CA PRO A 90 14.29 -24.44 0.47
C PRO A 90 14.90 -23.96 1.80
N SER A 91 16.12 -23.41 1.80
CA SER A 91 16.79 -22.86 2.99
C SER A 91 16.16 -21.60 3.56
N LEU A 92 15.24 -20.93 2.82
CA LEU A 92 14.56 -19.70 3.26
C LEU A 92 13.22 -19.96 3.97
N LEU A 93 12.83 -21.21 4.18
CA LEU A 93 11.59 -21.57 4.88
C LEU A 93 11.80 -21.51 6.40
N VAL A 94 11.55 -20.35 6.99
CA VAL A 94 11.59 -20.15 8.45
C VAL A 94 10.36 -20.78 9.10
N LYS A 95 10.56 -21.65 10.10
CA LYS A 95 9.50 -22.29 10.89
C LYS A 95 8.69 -21.25 11.69
N LYS A 96 7.36 -21.23 11.53
CA LYS A 96 6.45 -20.33 12.26
C LYS A 96 6.37 -20.67 13.75
N VAL A 97 6.66 -19.69 14.62
CA VAL A 97 6.34 -19.73 16.05
C VAL A 97 4.94 -19.15 16.27
N ARG A 98 4.04 -19.97 16.82
CA ARG A 98 2.67 -19.55 17.18
C ARG A 98 2.69 -18.63 18.40
N ARG A 99 2.27 -17.36 18.27
CA ARG A 99 1.98 -16.46 19.41
C ARG A 99 0.49 -16.45 19.71
N ARG A 100 0.14 -16.68 20.98
CA ARG A 100 -1.23 -16.60 21.52
C ARG A 100 -1.67 -15.12 21.60
N LYS A 101 -2.91 -14.83 21.17
CA LYS A 101 -3.57 -13.53 21.32
C LYS A 101 -4.19 -13.42 22.72
N SER A 102 -3.95 -12.33 23.42
CA SER A 102 -4.78 -11.90 24.57
C SER A 102 -5.70 -10.75 24.13
N GLN A 103 -6.99 -10.95 24.36
CA GLN A 103 -8.02 -9.91 24.19
C GLN A 103 -8.12 -9.08 25.48
N LYS A 104 -8.18 -7.76 25.35
CA LYS A 104 -8.72 -6.87 26.40
C LYS A 104 -9.61 -5.82 25.75
N SER A 105 -10.89 -5.88 26.08
CA SER A 105 -11.90 -4.85 25.84
C SER A 105 -11.89 -3.84 26.99
N SER A 106 -11.87 -2.55 26.70
CA SER A 106 -12.28 -1.51 27.65
C SER A 106 -12.91 -0.33 26.92
N THR A 107 -14.18 -0.14 27.15
CA THR A 107 -14.97 1.02 26.76
C THR A 107 -14.59 2.20 27.66
N THR A 108 -13.96 3.21 27.09
CA THR A 108 -13.65 4.47 27.77
C THR A 108 -14.34 5.65 27.10
N ARG A 109 -15.01 6.48 27.92
CA ARG A 109 -15.68 7.72 27.53
C ARG A 109 -14.72 8.67 26.81
N ALA A 110 -15.21 9.35 25.76
CA ALA A 110 -14.44 10.32 24.98
C ALA A 110 -13.97 11.49 25.86
N HIS A 111 -12.68 11.57 26.13
CA HIS A 111 -12.03 12.66 26.86
C HIS A 111 -11.46 13.69 25.87
N ARG A 112 -11.77 14.97 26.06
CA ARG A 112 -11.23 16.07 25.24
C ARG A 112 -9.75 16.29 25.59
N PHE A 113 -8.87 16.10 24.63
CA PHE A 113 -7.44 16.27 24.80
C PHE A 113 -6.98 17.67 24.35
N ARG A 114 -5.87 18.16 24.94
CA ARG A 114 -5.22 19.39 24.50
C ARG A 114 -4.71 19.25 23.05
N PRO A 115 -4.66 20.36 22.27
CA PRO A 115 -4.11 20.34 20.91
C PRO A 115 -2.72 19.70 20.87
N GLY A 116 -2.46 18.83 19.89
CA GLY A 116 -1.21 18.10 19.73
C GLY A 116 -1.10 16.77 20.48
N THR A 117 -1.85 16.55 21.58
CA THR A 117 -1.76 15.30 22.36
C THR A 117 -2.23 14.09 21.56
N VAL A 118 -3.29 14.25 20.76
CA VAL A 118 -3.84 13.18 19.90
C VAL A 118 -2.84 12.83 18.81
N SER A 119 -2.26 13.84 18.14
CA SER A 119 -1.28 13.64 17.09
C SER A 119 -0.03 12.88 17.57
N ILE A 120 0.50 13.21 18.75
CA ILE A 120 1.63 12.49 19.35
C ILE A 120 1.26 11.04 19.67
N ARG A 121 0.03 10.80 20.15
CA ARG A 121 -0.45 9.43 20.42
C ARG A 121 -0.62 8.63 19.14
N GLU A 122 -1.13 9.23 18.07
CA GLU A 122 -1.23 8.61 16.76
C GLU A 122 0.14 8.25 16.20
N ILE A 123 1.11 9.16 16.24
CA ILE A 123 2.50 8.91 15.82
C ILE A 123 3.07 7.71 16.61
N ARG A 124 2.96 7.71 17.94
CA ARG A 124 3.43 6.60 18.77
C ARG A 124 2.72 5.28 18.47
N ARG A 125 1.42 5.34 18.14
CA ARG A 125 0.64 4.17 17.75
C ARG A 125 1.14 3.62 16.42
N PHE A 126 1.38 4.48 15.42
CA PHE A 126 1.93 4.07 14.12
C PHE A 126 3.35 3.51 14.26
N GLN A 127 4.20 4.12 15.06
CA GLN A 127 5.55 3.61 15.32
C GLN A 127 5.58 2.22 16.00
N LYS A 128 4.55 1.88 16.78
CA LYS A 128 4.43 0.60 17.50
C LYS A 128 3.73 -0.50 16.72
N SER A 129 2.99 -0.18 15.68
CA SER A 129 2.17 -1.14 14.95
C SER A 129 2.76 -1.43 13.56
N PHE A 130 3.09 -2.69 13.32
CA PHE A 130 3.56 -3.17 12.02
C PHE A 130 2.47 -3.19 10.92
N ASN A 131 1.19 -3.13 11.30
CA ASN A 131 0.05 -3.33 10.40
C ASN A 131 -0.86 -2.09 10.30
N CYS A 132 -0.37 -0.89 10.59
CA CYS A 132 -1.16 0.32 10.45
C CYS A 132 -1.07 0.85 9.02
N LEU A 133 -2.14 0.65 8.28
CA LEU A 133 -2.37 1.30 7.01
C LEU A 133 -2.77 2.77 7.25
N THR A 134 -2.15 3.69 6.54
CA THR A 134 -2.35 5.14 6.70
C THR A 134 -3.53 5.63 5.89
N LEU A 135 -3.74 5.04 4.71
CA LEU A 135 -4.89 5.34 3.86
C LEU A 135 -6.16 4.72 4.44
N SER A 136 -7.27 5.45 4.33
CA SER A 136 -8.57 4.91 4.75
C SER A 136 -9.01 3.78 3.81
N LYS A 137 -9.44 2.65 4.36
CA LYS A 137 -9.80 1.44 3.61
C LYS A 137 -10.92 1.67 2.60
N PHE A 138 -11.99 2.32 3.01
CA PHE A 138 -13.17 2.51 2.16
C PHE A 138 -12.90 3.35 0.90
N PRO A 139 -12.25 4.53 0.99
CA PRO A 139 -11.86 5.28 -0.21
C PRO A 139 -10.93 4.49 -1.12
N PHE A 140 -10.00 3.73 -0.57
CA PHE A 140 -9.08 2.90 -1.36
C PHE A 140 -9.80 1.74 -2.07
N GLU A 141 -10.75 1.06 -1.42
CA GLU A 141 -11.58 0.05 -2.06
C GLU A 141 -12.40 0.63 -3.23
N LYS A 142 -13.01 1.81 -3.03
CA LYS A 142 -13.76 2.50 -4.08
C LYS A 142 -12.87 2.85 -5.27
N PHE A 143 -11.69 3.37 -5.00
CA PHE A 143 -10.68 3.71 -5.99
C PHE A 143 -10.21 2.47 -6.78
N THR A 144 -9.88 1.38 -6.11
CA THR A 144 -9.48 0.12 -6.73
C THR A 144 -10.58 -0.45 -7.63
N ARG A 145 -11.84 -0.36 -7.22
CA ARG A 145 -12.99 -0.78 -8.04
C ARG A 145 -13.12 0.08 -9.30
N LEU A 146 -12.91 1.39 -9.17
CA LEU A 146 -12.95 2.31 -10.31
C LEU A 146 -11.87 1.94 -11.33
N ILE A 147 -10.64 1.70 -10.89
CA ILE A 147 -9.53 1.27 -11.78
C ILE A 147 -9.92 0.01 -12.55
N ILE A 148 -10.41 -1.03 -11.87
CA ILE A 148 -10.80 -2.28 -12.54
C ILE A 148 -11.95 -2.05 -13.53
N THR A 149 -12.91 -1.22 -13.21
CA THR A 149 -14.00 -0.90 -14.13
C THR A 149 -13.47 -0.21 -15.38
N ASN A 150 -12.51 0.71 -15.22
CA ASN A 150 -11.87 1.39 -16.34
C ASN A 150 -11.04 0.43 -17.21
N LEU A 151 -10.29 -0.49 -16.59
CA LEU A 151 -9.44 -1.46 -17.31
C LEU A 151 -10.24 -2.55 -18.03
N THR A 152 -11.35 -2.99 -17.44
CA THR A 152 -12.12 -4.14 -17.97
C THR A 152 -13.25 -3.73 -18.90
N GLY A 153 -13.62 -2.44 -18.94
CA GLY A 153 -14.86 -2.00 -19.58
C GLY A 153 -16.09 -2.54 -18.82
N ASN A 154 -17.27 -2.23 -19.34
CA ASN A 154 -18.51 -2.66 -18.71
C ASN A 154 -18.90 -4.13 -18.99
N ASP A 155 -18.15 -4.83 -19.85
CA ASP A 155 -18.56 -6.14 -20.38
C ASP A 155 -18.26 -7.31 -19.44
N ILE A 156 -17.28 -7.17 -18.54
CA ILE A 156 -16.89 -8.24 -17.63
C ILE A 156 -16.91 -7.75 -16.19
N LYS A 157 -17.90 -8.18 -15.42
CA LYS A 157 -17.99 -7.91 -13.96
C LYS A 157 -16.96 -8.72 -13.18
N ILE A 158 -15.70 -8.28 -13.17
CA ILE A 158 -14.66 -8.90 -12.34
C ILE A 158 -14.91 -8.55 -10.88
N LYS A 159 -14.96 -9.57 -10.03
CA LYS A 159 -15.06 -9.43 -8.57
C LYS A 159 -13.66 -9.44 -7.95
N ILE A 160 -13.48 -8.70 -6.87
CA ILE A 160 -12.23 -8.63 -6.11
C ILE A 160 -12.45 -9.28 -4.74
N SER A 161 -11.51 -10.11 -4.31
CA SER A 161 -11.54 -10.67 -2.96
C SER A 161 -11.21 -9.58 -1.93
N LYS A 162 -11.86 -9.61 -0.75
CA LYS A 162 -11.63 -8.62 0.32
C LYS A 162 -10.15 -8.51 0.73
N ASN A 163 -9.46 -9.62 0.77
CA ASN A 163 -8.04 -9.65 1.16
C ASN A 163 -7.13 -9.00 0.12
N VAL A 164 -7.54 -8.97 -1.16
CA VAL A 164 -6.79 -8.33 -2.24
C VAL A 164 -6.69 -6.82 -2.01
N PHE A 165 -7.76 -6.17 -1.53
CA PHE A 165 -7.73 -4.73 -1.22
C PHE A 165 -6.69 -4.40 -0.14
N LEU A 166 -6.63 -5.19 0.93
CA LEU A 166 -5.68 -4.98 2.02
C LEU A 166 -4.24 -5.19 1.55
N THR A 167 -4.01 -6.23 0.76
CA THR A 167 -2.68 -6.56 0.25
C THR A 167 -2.20 -5.51 -0.74
N LEU A 168 -3.06 -5.08 -1.65
CA LEU A 168 -2.75 -4.01 -2.62
C LEU A 168 -2.50 -2.68 -1.92
N GLN A 169 -3.33 -2.33 -0.92
CA GLN A 169 -3.17 -1.11 -0.14
C GLN A 169 -1.81 -1.09 0.57
N TYR A 170 -1.44 -2.18 1.23
CA TYR A 170 -0.13 -2.30 1.90
C TYR A 170 1.02 -2.09 0.92
N PHE A 171 0.95 -2.71 -0.25
CA PHE A 171 1.98 -2.56 -1.27
C PHE A 171 2.09 -1.12 -1.77
N VAL A 172 0.97 -0.50 -2.11
CA VAL A 172 0.93 0.89 -2.59
C VAL A 172 1.48 1.85 -1.55
N GLU A 173 1.11 1.68 -0.27
CA GLU A 173 1.65 2.50 0.81
C GLU A 173 3.16 2.32 0.98
N GLN A 174 3.66 1.10 0.87
CA GLN A 174 5.11 0.83 0.94
C GLN A 174 5.86 1.46 -0.24
N SER A 175 5.30 1.39 -1.44
CA SER A 175 5.88 2.02 -2.63
C SER A 175 5.94 3.54 -2.50
N VAL A 176 4.90 4.15 -1.94
CA VAL A 176 4.84 5.59 -1.65
C VAL A 176 5.92 6.00 -0.64
N VAL A 177 6.09 5.21 0.43
CA VAL A 177 7.13 5.46 1.44
C VAL A 177 8.52 5.45 0.80
N ASP A 178 8.80 4.48 -0.06
CA ASP A 178 10.09 4.38 -0.74
C ASP A 178 10.31 5.54 -1.72
N LEU A 179 9.30 5.90 -2.49
CA LEU A 179 9.33 7.06 -3.38
C LEU A 179 9.63 8.35 -2.63
N LEU A 180 8.94 8.58 -1.51
CA LEU A 180 9.14 9.77 -0.68
C LEU A 180 10.53 9.78 -0.02
N ARG A 181 11.04 8.63 0.39
CA ARG A 181 12.40 8.51 0.93
C ARG A 181 13.43 8.91 -0.11
N LYS A 182 13.31 8.40 -1.34
CA LYS A 182 14.20 8.74 -2.45
C LYS A 182 14.09 10.23 -2.82
N SER A 183 12.88 10.75 -2.92
CA SER A 183 12.62 12.18 -3.21
C SER A 183 13.20 13.09 -2.14
N TYR A 184 13.12 12.69 -0.86
CA TYR A 184 13.73 13.43 0.24
C TYR A 184 15.26 13.47 0.16
N MET A 185 15.88 12.34 -0.17
CA MET A 185 17.35 12.30 -0.36
C MET A 185 17.80 13.22 -1.50
N VAL A 186 17.05 13.26 -2.60
CA VAL A 186 17.30 14.18 -3.72
C VAL A 186 17.13 15.64 -3.30
N ALA A 187 16.09 15.96 -2.51
CA ALA A 187 15.86 17.32 -2.01
C ALA A 187 17.02 17.79 -1.09
N ILE A 188 17.50 16.92 -0.19
CA ILE A 188 18.67 17.24 0.65
C ILE A 188 19.90 17.46 -0.20
N HIS A 189 20.18 16.58 -1.17
CA HIS A 189 21.36 16.72 -2.03
C HIS A 189 21.33 18.02 -2.83
N SER A 190 20.15 18.48 -3.26
CA SER A 190 19.99 19.76 -3.96
C SER A 190 19.89 20.98 -3.04
N GLY A 191 20.08 20.82 -1.72
CA GLY A 191 19.97 21.92 -0.74
C GLY A 191 18.58 22.53 -0.60
N ARG A 192 17.52 21.82 -1.06
CA ARG A 192 16.14 22.31 -1.03
C ARG A 192 15.44 21.89 0.26
N VAL A 193 14.64 22.82 0.80
CA VAL A 193 13.75 22.56 1.94
C VAL A 193 12.35 22.16 1.48
N LYS A 194 12.05 22.27 0.18
CA LYS A 194 10.74 22.01 -0.42
C LYS A 194 10.79 20.80 -1.34
N LEU A 195 9.88 19.87 -1.12
CA LEU A 195 9.57 18.78 -2.07
C LEU A 195 8.70 19.34 -3.19
N THR A 196 9.20 19.29 -4.40
CA THR A 196 8.51 19.74 -5.62
C THR A 196 8.28 18.54 -6.53
#